data_d5320c6a4dc158485d853067b3b194f0
#
_entry.id   d5320c6a4dc158485d853067b3b194f0
#
_cell.length_a   1.000
_cell.length_b   1.000
_cell.length_c   1.000
_cell.angle_alpha   90.00
_cell.angle_beta   90.00
_cell.angle_gamma   90.00
#
_symmetry.space_group_name_H-M   'P 1'
#
loop_
_entity.id
_entity.type
_entity.pdbx_description
1 polymer ?
#
loop_
_entity_poly.entity_id
_entity_poly.type
_entity_poly.pdbx_seq_one_letter_code
_entity_poly.pdbx_strand_id
1 'polypeptide(L)'
;MVEVMRRSFAAMPANRAGSLISRRQLLQTGSSAAIVAACGARISQTARALERLTIAPLSEFAYGDVSISSEPHESQLMNTHSVLMALNEDSLLKPFRQMSGMPAPGEDLGGWYTYDPGYDYRKGFDLGFAPGCHFGQWVSALARTFAITGEEATRDKILRLNRLYAQTITADFYVKNRFPAYTYDKLVLGLLDSHILAHDPQALAILEQTTNTALPHLPGHAIEHDRPWRADKDPDNLEWNWDESYTMPENLFLAYSRGAGKRYYDLALQYLDDAAWFDPLSRNENVLAGRHAYSYVNSLSSAMMAYIAAGSEKHLRAATNAFAMLTAQSYATGGWGPDEQLRAPGSDDLYNSLSNIHHTFETPCGSYAHFKLTRYLLRVTREARYGDSMERMMYNTVLGALPLQEDGANFYYSDYTFDAKRVYKEAHWACCSGTLPQVAADYRINTYLRGPRSVYVILYVPSTLRWSENGAALSLTQESDYPYEDRVTFSVTASQPAESALHFRIPAWAEGAEIYLNGARQKGLAIPARFASIHREWRTGDRIELELPLKSRLEAIDERHADTVALLRGPLVLMAVKPREGAAMPKMTRAQLLAARRGSGREWQVESQSGPVALRSFSWLGSRPYTTYLQVS
;
A
#
# COMPACT_ATOMS: atom_id res chain seq x y z
N MET A 1 9.83 -42.09 -32.50
CA MET A 1 9.45 -43.37 -31.91
C MET A 1 8.09 -43.16 -31.31
N VAL A 2 7.13 -43.27 -32.19
CA VAL A 2 5.68 -43.19 -31.95
C VAL A 2 5.22 -44.58 -31.53
N GLU A 3 4.18 -44.66 -30.77
CA GLU A 3 3.47 -45.87 -30.36
C GLU A 3 3.88 -46.46 -29.00
N VAL A 4 2.99 -46.27 -28.05
CA VAL A 4 2.36 -47.18 -27.10
C VAL A 4 1.62 -46.37 -26.02
N MET A 5 0.33 -46.26 -26.15
CA MET A 5 -0.73 -46.55 -25.18
C MET A 5 -2.08 -46.00 -25.63
N ARG A 6 -2.73 -46.76 -26.46
CA ARG A 6 -4.21 -46.82 -26.54
C ARG A 6 -4.65 -48.15 -25.90
N ARG A 7 -5.59 -48.07 -24.97
CA ARG A 7 -6.54 -49.06 -24.37
C ARG A 7 -6.66 -48.72 -22.87
N SER A 8 -7.81 -48.41 -22.27
CA SER A 8 -9.04 -49.19 -22.31
C SER A 8 -10.23 -48.31 -21.90
N PHE A 9 -11.21 -48.21 -22.75
CA PHE A 9 -12.60 -47.99 -22.37
C PHE A 9 -13.24 -49.36 -22.14
N ALA A 10 -13.73 -49.61 -20.91
CA ALA A 10 -14.65 -50.72 -20.65
C ALA A 10 -15.94 -50.15 -20.05
N ALA A 11 -17.02 -50.39 -20.72
CA ALA A 11 -18.39 -50.06 -20.38
C ALA A 11 -18.87 -50.77 -19.11
N MET A 12 -19.65 -50.08 -18.28
CA MET A 12 -20.51 -50.70 -17.28
C MET A 12 -21.99 -50.45 -17.60
N PRO A 13 -22.86 -51.43 -17.32
CA PRO A 13 -24.23 -51.44 -17.80
C PRO A 13 -25.20 -50.63 -16.90
N ALA A 14 -26.23 -50.13 -17.56
CA ALA A 14 -27.41 -49.57 -16.95
C ALA A 14 -28.22 -50.61 -16.19
N ASN A 15 -28.61 -50.31 -14.94
CA ASN A 15 -29.76 -50.97 -14.31
C ASN A 15 -30.55 -50.02 -13.43
N ARG A 16 -31.72 -49.80 -13.85
CA ARG A 16 -33.06 -49.54 -13.40
C ARG A 16 -33.30 -49.35 -11.88
N ALA A 17 -34.23 -48.50 -11.71
CA ALA A 17 -35.41 -48.49 -10.87
C ALA A 17 -35.44 -47.32 -9.88
N GLY A 18 -36.37 -46.45 -10.18
CA GLY A 18 -36.76 -45.31 -9.35
C GLY A 18 -37.43 -45.74 -8.05
N SER A 19 -37.22 -44.94 -7.05
CA SER A 19 -38.21 -44.73 -6.01
C SER A 19 -38.35 -43.22 -5.82
N LEU A 20 -39.55 -42.72 -6.08
CA LEU A 20 -40.00 -41.37 -5.75
C LEU A 20 -40.05 -41.25 -4.23
N ILE A 21 -39.10 -40.56 -3.66
CA ILE A 21 -39.15 -40.19 -2.25
C ILE A 21 -40.22 -39.12 -2.09
N SER A 22 -41.25 -39.43 -1.28
CA SER A 22 -42.36 -38.54 -1.02
C SER A 22 -41.92 -37.32 -0.21
N ARG A 23 -42.57 -36.17 -0.41
CA ARG A 23 -42.37 -34.92 0.31
C ARG A 23 -42.36 -35.04 1.85
N ARG A 24 -42.84 -36.13 2.39
CA ARG A 24 -42.91 -36.41 3.83
C ARG A 24 -41.63 -36.99 4.43
N GLN A 25 -40.76 -37.59 3.61
CA GLN A 25 -39.48 -38.15 4.07
C GLN A 25 -38.34 -37.14 4.09
N LEU A 26 -38.50 -36.01 3.37
CA LEU A 26 -37.50 -34.90 3.36
C LEU A 26 -37.55 -34.02 4.61
N LEU A 27 -38.55 -34.18 5.46
CA LEU A 27 -38.75 -33.36 6.67
C LEU A 27 -38.21 -34.01 7.96
N GLN A 28 -37.62 -35.18 7.90
CA GLN A 28 -37.15 -35.92 9.10
C GLN A 28 -35.63 -36.06 9.24
N THR A 29 -34.83 -35.48 8.34
CA THR A 29 -33.39 -35.47 8.53
C THR A 29 -32.87 -34.02 8.53
N GLY A 30 -32.11 -33.65 9.54
CA GLY A 30 -31.59 -32.30 9.81
C GLY A 30 -30.65 -31.71 8.75
N SER A 31 -30.74 -32.17 7.48
CA SER A 31 -29.96 -31.70 6.35
C SER A 31 -30.58 -30.52 5.58
N SER A 32 -31.86 -30.21 5.85
CA SER A 32 -32.60 -29.17 5.10
C SER A 32 -32.18 -27.75 5.47
N ALA A 33 -31.73 -27.51 6.70
CA ALA A 33 -31.29 -26.20 7.15
C ALA A 33 -29.94 -25.81 6.53
N ALA A 34 -29.04 -26.78 6.32
CA ALA A 34 -27.74 -26.54 5.72
C ALA A 34 -27.84 -26.25 4.20
N ILE A 35 -28.77 -26.92 3.50
CA ILE A 35 -28.97 -26.68 2.05
C ILE A 35 -29.67 -25.34 1.82
N VAL A 36 -30.64 -24.94 2.64
CA VAL A 36 -31.30 -23.63 2.56
C VAL A 36 -30.32 -22.50 2.91
N ALA A 37 -29.44 -22.70 3.92
CA ALA A 37 -28.43 -21.74 4.30
C ALA A 37 -27.33 -21.60 3.19
N ALA A 38 -26.94 -22.73 2.58
CA ALA A 38 -25.95 -22.71 1.48
C ALA A 38 -26.53 -22.08 0.18
N CYS A 39 -27.81 -22.34 -0.14
CA CYS A 39 -28.50 -21.68 -1.25
C CYS A 39 -28.73 -20.19 -0.96
N GLY A 40 -29.16 -19.84 0.25
CA GLY A 40 -29.31 -18.44 0.67
C GLY A 40 -28.00 -17.66 0.66
N ALA A 41 -26.90 -18.28 1.10
CA ALA A 41 -25.56 -17.67 1.04
C ALA A 41 -25.08 -17.47 -0.40
N ARG A 42 -25.30 -18.43 -1.30
CA ARG A 42 -24.96 -18.30 -2.74
C ARG A 42 -25.80 -17.24 -3.45
N ILE A 43 -27.11 -17.18 -3.18
CA ILE A 43 -28.00 -16.14 -3.75
C ILE A 43 -27.58 -14.76 -3.23
N SER A 44 -27.22 -14.63 -1.95
CA SER A 44 -26.73 -13.37 -1.38
C SER A 44 -25.36 -12.95 -1.93
N GLN A 45 -24.48 -13.90 -2.20
CA GLN A 45 -23.18 -13.62 -2.84
C GLN A 45 -23.35 -13.23 -4.32
N THR A 46 -24.25 -13.89 -5.04
CA THR A 46 -24.52 -13.57 -6.46
C THR A 46 -25.26 -12.22 -6.59
N ALA A 47 -26.20 -11.93 -5.69
CA ALA A 47 -26.88 -10.63 -5.63
C ALA A 47 -25.91 -9.49 -5.27
N ARG A 48 -25.00 -9.71 -4.31
CA ARG A 48 -23.92 -8.76 -3.97
C ARG A 48 -22.93 -8.58 -5.11
N ALA A 49 -22.61 -9.63 -5.88
CA ALA A 49 -21.76 -9.54 -7.05
C ALA A 49 -22.46 -8.76 -8.18
N LEU A 50 -23.75 -8.99 -8.41
CA LEU A 50 -24.55 -8.23 -9.39
C LEU A 50 -24.75 -6.77 -8.97
N GLU A 51 -24.92 -6.49 -7.69
CA GLU A 51 -24.98 -5.12 -7.15
C GLU A 51 -23.64 -4.39 -7.32
N ARG A 52 -22.50 -5.07 -7.20
CA ARG A 52 -21.15 -4.52 -7.46
C ARG A 52 -20.96 -4.09 -8.91
N LEU A 53 -21.52 -4.80 -9.88
CA LEU A 53 -21.41 -4.50 -11.32
C LEU A 53 -22.11 -3.19 -11.75
N THR A 54 -22.97 -2.63 -10.89
CA THR A 54 -23.77 -1.44 -11.21
C THR A 54 -23.32 -0.17 -10.49
N ILE A 55 -22.40 -0.27 -9.53
CA ILE A 55 -21.99 0.88 -8.71
C ILE A 55 -20.63 1.41 -9.19
N ALA A 56 -20.61 2.65 -9.69
CA ALA A 56 -19.36 3.32 -10.06
C ALA A 56 -18.36 3.34 -8.90
N PRO A 57 -17.05 3.13 -9.17
CA PRO A 57 -16.02 3.24 -8.15
C PRO A 57 -16.06 4.59 -7.43
N LEU A 58 -15.71 4.61 -6.14
CA LEU A 58 -15.47 5.86 -5.44
C LEU A 58 -14.29 6.59 -6.09
N SER A 59 -14.31 7.92 -6.05
CA SER A 59 -13.20 8.75 -6.48
C SER A 59 -12.38 9.27 -5.31
N GLU A 60 -11.15 9.61 -5.58
CA GLU A 60 -10.28 10.35 -4.66
C GLU A 60 -10.68 11.83 -4.65
N PHE A 61 -10.45 12.50 -3.52
CA PHE A 61 -10.43 13.96 -3.47
C PHE A 61 -9.10 14.47 -4.01
N ALA A 62 -9.06 15.71 -4.48
CA ALA A 62 -7.79 16.32 -4.85
C ALA A 62 -6.89 16.51 -3.61
N TYR A 63 -5.58 16.51 -3.82
CA TYR A 63 -4.63 16.69 -2.71
C TYR A 63 -4.87 17.97 -1.93
N GLY A 64 -5.23 19.07 -2.59
CA GLY A 64 -5.55 20.35 -1.99
C GLY A 64 -6.90 20.43 -1.26
N ASP A 65 -7.80 19.45 -1.50
CA ASP A 65 -9.10 19.41 -0.81
C ASP A 65 -8.96 18.97 0.66
N VAL A 66 -7.84 18.31 1.02
CA VAL A 66 -7.60 17.74 2.35
C VAL A 66 -6.40 18.41 3.00
N SER A 67 -6.63 19.15 4.07
CA SER A 67 -5.57 19.71 4.93
C SER A 67 -5.41 18.82 6.16
N ILE A 68 -4.25 18.20 6.34
CA ILE A 68 -3.91 17.41 7.55
C ILE A 68 -3.35 18.36 8.61
N SER A 69 -3.73 18.14 9.87
CA SER A 69 -3.20 18.89 11.03
C SER A 69 -2.43 17.99 12.02
N SER A 70 -2.23 16.74 11.66
CA SER A 70 -1.44 15.79 12.45
C SER A 70 0.05 16.02 12.23
N GLU A 71 0.75 16.42 13.29
CA GLU A 71 2.17 16.76 13.25
C GLU A 71 3.05 15.66 12.63
N PRO A 72 2.97 14.36 12.99
CA PRO A 72 3.86 13.36 12.41
C PRO A 72 3.66 13.17 10.90
N HIS A 73 2.43 13.33 10.37
CA HIS A 73 2.16 13.26 8.94
C HIS A 73 2.72 14.48 8.20
N GLU A 74 2.51 15.68 8.75
CA GLU A 74 3.03 16.92 8.15
C GLU A 74 4.56 17.00 8.22
N SER A 75 5.16 16.59 9.34
CA SER A 75 6.62 16.53 9.47
C SER A 75 7.26 15.61 8.43
N GLN A 76 6.64 14.46 8.14
CA GLN A 76 7.14 13.53 7.14
C GLN A 76 7.04 14.12 5.71
N LEU A 77 5.94 14.79 5.37
CA LEU A 77 5.78 15.50 4.11
C LEU A 77 6.81 16.62 3.96
N MET A 78 6.92 17.49 4.96
CA MET A 78 7.84 18.64 4.91
C MET A 78 9.31 18.24 4.88
N ASN A 79 9.69 17.18 5.60
CA ASN A 79 11.04 16.62 5.52
C ASN A 79 11.36 16.17 4.10
N THR A 80 10.53 15.31 3.51
CA THR A 80 10.79 14.78 2.16
C THR A 80 10.75 15.87 1.11
N HIS A 81 9.83 16.83 1.21
CA HIS A 81 9.76 17.99 0.32
C HIS A 81 11.04 18.85 0.42
N SER A 82 11.48 19.19 1.63
CA SER A 82 12.68 20.01 1.86
C SER A 82 13.91 19.37 1.23
N VAL A 83 14.11 18.06 1.45
CA VAL A 83 15.25 17.33 0.84
C VAL A 83 15.18 17.39 -0.69
N LEU A 84 14.01 17.08 -1.28
CA LEU A 84 13.88 17.10 -2.75
C LEU A 84 14.04 18.51 -3.34
N MET A 85 13.59 19.54 -2.65
CA MET A 85 13.79 20.93 -3.07
C MET A 85 15.26 21.38 -2.99
N ALA A 86 16.03 20.85 -2.04
CA ALA A 86 17.45 21.16 -1.91
C ALA A 86 18.33 20.51 -2.97
N LEU A 87 17.91 19.40 -3.59
CA LEU A 87 18.68 18.69 -4.61
C LEU A 87 18.92 19.58 -5.86
N ASN A 88 20.17 19.67 -6.30
CA ASN A 88 20.55 20.41 -7.48
C ASN A 88 20.04 19.72 -8.77
N GLU A 89 19.49 20.49 -9.72
CA GLU A 89 18.92 19.95 -10.95
C GLU A 89 19.97 19.26 -11.84
N ASP A 90 21.20 19.79 -11.90
CA ASP A 90 22.28 19.17 -12.67
C ASP A 90 22.71 17.84 -12.06
N SER A 91 22.75 17.75 -10.74
CA SER A 91 23.01 16.49 -10.02
C SER A 91 21.91 15.44 -10.23
N LEU A 92 20.63 15.88 -10.23
CA LEU A 92 19.49 15.01 -10.52
C LEU A 92 19.53 14.46 -11.95
N LEU A 93 20.00 15.23 -12.91
CA LEU A 93 20.05 14.84 -14.32
C LEU A 93 21.40 14.23 -14.73
N LYS A 94 22.38 14.20 -13.84
CA LYS A 94 23.72 13.69 -14.14
C LYS A 94 23.72 12.27 -14.70
N PRO A 95 23.07 11.26 -14.09
CA PRO A 95 23.07 9.92 -14.65
C PRO A 95 22.38 9.84 -16.03
N PHE A 96 21.35 10.63 -16.29
CA PHE A 96 20.71 10.69 -17.61
C PHE A 96 21.66 11.23 -18.68
N ARG A 97 22.35 12.33 -18.39
CA ARG A 97 23.32 12.94 -19.30
C ARG A 97 24.51 12.01 -19.57
N GLN A 98 25.05 11.37 -18.53
CA GLN A 98 26.17 10.43 -18.65
C GLN A 98 25.81 9.23 -19.55
N MET A 99 24.66 8.61 -19.31
CA MET A 99 24.19 7.50 -20.13
C MET A 99 23.87 7.94 -21.57
N SER A 100 23.43 9.17 -21.79
CA SER A 100 23.19 9.75 -23.11
C SER A 100 24.44 10.28 -23.81
N GLY A 101 25.63 10.19 -23.19
CA GLY A 101 26.89 10.68 -23.77
C GLY A 101 27.01 12.20 -23.83
N MET A 102 26.29 12.90 -22.96
CA MET A 102 26.22 14.37 -22.91
C MET A 102 27.14 14.92 -21.80
N PRO A 103 27.56 16.19 -21.87
CA PRO A 103 28.18 16.86 -20.73
C PRO A 103 27.26 16.78 -19.50
N ALA A 104 27.79 16.30 -18.39
CA ALA A 104 27.04 16.01 -17.16
C ALA A 104 27.58 16.80 -15.97
N PRO A 105 27.30 18.12 -15.88
CA PRO A 105 27.67 18.93 -14.72
C PRO A 105 26.91 18.52 -13.48
N GLY A 106 27.27 19.08 -12.35
CA GLY A 106 26.71 18.77 -11.04
C GLY A 106 27.49 17.70 -10.28
N GLU A 107 27.27 17.62 -8.99
CA GLU A 107 27.85 16.60 -8.12
C GLU A 107 27.12 15.28 -8.26
N ASP A 108 27.80 14.16 -8.06
CA ASP A 108 27.13 12.87 -7.96
C ASP A 108 26.37 12.79 -6.64
N LEU A 109 25.12 12.34 -6.71
CA LEU A 109 24.33 12.10 -5.50
C LEU A 109 24.84 10.88 -4.72
N GLY A 110 25.56 9.98 -5.38
CA GLY A 110 26.03 8.75 -4.76
C GLY A 110 24.96 7.64 -4.70
N GLY A 111 25.28 6.58 -3.96
CA GLY A 111 24.41 5.45 -3.72
C GLY A 111 23.84 4.81 -4.99
N TRP A 112 22.61 4.36 -4.92
CA TRP A 112 21.96 3.70 -6.06
C TRP A 112 21.77 4.61 -7.27
N TYR A 113 21.65 5.92 -7.04
CA TYR A 113 21.22 6.88 -8.07
C TYR A 113 22.31 7.23 -9.08
N THR A 114 23.58 7.13 -8.70
CA THR A 114 24.68 7.49 -9.58
C THR A 114 24.86 6.52 -10.75
N TYR A 115 25.43 6.98 -11.86
CA TYR A 115 25.80 6.10 -12.97
C TYR A 115 27.24 5.64 -12.82
N ASP A 116 27.44 4.35 -12.58
CA ASP A 116 28.76 3.69 -12.61
C ASP A 116 28.82 2.70 -13.78
N PRO A 117 29.58 2.99 -14.84
CA PRO A 117 29.77 2.05 -15.95
C PRO A 117 30.54 0.78 -15.55
N GLY A 118 31.27 0.81 -14.42
CA GLY A 118 31.99 -0.32 -13.86
C GLY A 118 31.26 -1.05 -12.75
N TYR A 119 29.97 -0.80 -12.58
CA TYR A 119 29.16 -1.47 -11.56
C TYR A 119 29.25 -3.00 -11.65
N ASP A 120 29.47 -3.61 -10.50
CA ASP A 120 29.54 -5.06 -10.34
C ASP A 120 28.74 -5.46 -9.11
N TYR A 121 27.59 -6.11 -9.30
CA TYR A 121 26.69 -6.53 -8.22
C TYR A 121 27.36 -7.47 -7.20
N ARG A 122 28.43 -8.20 -7.60
CA ARG A 122 29.21 -9.04 -6.69
C ARG A 122 29.90 -8.26 -5.59
N LYS A 123 30.04 -6.95 -5.75
CA LYS A 123 30.57 -6.01 -4.74
C LYS A 123 29.49 -5.44 -3.83
N GLY A 124 28.23 -5.79 -4.05
CA GLY A 124 27.07 -5.33 -3.30
C GLY A 124 26.10 -4.50 -4.12
N PHE A 125 24.92 -4.28 -3.56
CA PHE A 125 23.84 -3.48 -4.15
C PHE A 125 23.91 -2.04 -3.61
N ASP A 126 24.96 -1.30 -3.95
CA ASP A 126 25.18 0.05 -3.44
C ASP A 126 25.43 1.03 -4.60
N LEU A 127 26.65 1.51 -4.76
CA LEU A 127 27.00 2.58 -5.71
C LEU A 127 26.65 2.17 -7.15
N GLY A 128 25.74 2.90 -7.79
CA GLY A 128 25.40 2.71 -9.19
C GLY A 128 24.43 1.56 -9.48
N PHE A 129 23.76 1.01 -8.46
CA PHE A 129 22.81 -0.10 -8.67
C PHE A 129 21.67 0.26 -9.62
N ALA A 130 21.02 1.42 -9.43
CA ALA A 130 19.84 1.81 -10.19
C ALA A 130 19.89 3.29 -10.62
N PRO A 131 20.77 3.64 -11.59
CA PRO A 131 21.06 5.03 -11.92
C PRO A 131 19.84 5.74 -12.52
N GLY A 132 19.49 6.88 -11.91
CA GLY A 132 18.41 7.75 -12.38
C GLY A 132 16.99 7.22 -12.13
N CYS A 133 16.79 6.02 -11.58
CA CYS A 133 15.49 5.37 -11.52
C CYS A 133 14.46 6.11 -10.66
N HIS A 134 14.85 6.84 -9.63
CA HIS A 134 13.93 7.54 -8.71
C HIS A 134 13.48 8.91 -9.21
N PHE A 135 14.09 9.44 -10.28
CA PHE A 135 13.80 10.78 -10.80
C PHE A 135 12.30 11.02 -11.01
N GLY A 136 11.64 10.09 -11.71
CA GLY A 136 10.20 10.19 -11.97
C GLY A 136 9.36 10.15 -10.68
N GLN A 137 9.75 9.37 -9.68
CA GLN A 137 9.08 9.33 -8.37
C GLN A 137 9.26 10.64 -7.60
N TRP A 138 10.44 11.25 -7.63
CA TRP A 138 10.69 12.55 -6.99
C TRP A 138 9.92 13.68 -7.67
N VAL A 139 9.86 13.69 -9.00
CA VAL A 139 9.03 14.65 -9.77
C VAL A 139 7.55 14.45 -9.41
N SER A 140 7.06 13.22 -9.34
CA SER A 140 5.69 12.90 -8.89
C SER A 140 5.43 13.41 -7.48
N ALA A 141 6.34 13.16 -6.53
CA ALA A 141 6.20 13.62 -5.14
C ALA A 141 6.17 15.16 -5.04
N LEU A 142 7.03 15.85 -5.79
CA LEU A 142 7.01 17.31 -5.88
C LEU A 142 5.67 17.82 -6.45
N ALA A 143 5.13 17.17 -7.51
CA ALA A 143 3.84 17.55 -8.09
C ALA A 143 2.68 17.37 -7.10
N ARG A 144 2.66 16.28 -6.35
CA ARG A 144 1.69 16.05 -5.27
C ARG A 144 1.82 17.09 -4.16
N THR A 145 3.05 17.42 -3.76
CA THR A 145 3.30 18.44 -2.74
C THR A 145 2.89 19.83 -3.23
N PHE A 146 3.15 20.18 -4.49
CA PHE A 146 2.62 21.42 -5.07
C PHE A 146 1.09 21.46 -5.02
N ALA A 147 0.41 20.37 -5.37
CA ALA A 147 -1.05 20.31 -5.31
C ALA A 147 -1.61 20.45 -3.87
N ILE A 148 -0.80 20.14 -2.85
CA ILE A 148 -1.12 20.33 -1.44
C ILE A 148 -0.90 21.79 -0.99
N THR A 149 0.26 22.34 -1.32
CA THR A 149 0.77 23.60 -0.74
C THR A 149 0.48 24.82 -1.61
N GLY A 150 0.39 24.64 -2.92
CA GLY A 150 0.32 25.73 -3.89
C GLY A 150 1.64 26.51 -4.02
N GLU A 151 2.76 25.99 -3.56
CA GLU A 151 4.04 26.68 -3.53
C GLU A 151 4.66 26.78 -4.92
N GLU A 152 4.64 27.97 -5.54
CA GLU A 152 5.11 28.19 -6.91
C GLU A 152 6.57 27.78 -7.14
N ALA A 153 7.46 27.92 -6.13
CA ALA A 153 8.84 27.48 -6.23
C ALA A 153 8.97 25.97 -6.52
N THR A 154 8.07 25.16 -5.93
CA THR A 154 7.99 23.72 -6.18
C THR A 154 7.55 23.45 -7.62
N ARG A 155 6.52 24.15 -8.09
CA ARG A 155 6.06 24.06 -9.48
C ARG A 155 7.15 24.45 -10.49
N ASP A 156 7.82 25.55 -10.24
CA ASP A 156 8.91 26.04 -11.09
C ASP A 156 10.03 25.01 -11.21
N LYS A 157 10.39 24.34 -10.10
CA LYS A 157 11.38 23.26 -10.11
C LYS A 157 10.91 22.08 -10.97
N ILE A 158 9.65 21.65 -10.85
CA ILE A 158 9.08 20.57 -11.66
C ILE A 158 9.19 20.89 -13.16
N LEU A 159 8.76 22.08 -13.57
CA LEU A 159 8.79 22.51 -14.97
C LEU A 159 10.22 22.57 -15.51
N ARG A 160 11.17 23.05 -14.69
CA ARG A 160 12.60 23.07 -15.07
C ARG A 160 13.15 21.66 -15.22
N LEU A 161 12.88 20.76 -14.26
CA LEU A 161 13.32 19.36 -14.29
C LEU A 161 12.79 18.63 -15.54
N ASN A 162 11.51 18.76 -15.86
CA ASN A 162 10.91 18.12 -17.03
C ASN A 162 11.54 18.64 -18.33
N ARG A 163 11.73 19.96 -18.46
CA ARG A 163 12.36 20.58 -19.63
C ARG A 163 13.80 20.13 -19.81
N LEU A 164 14.57 20.02 -18.72
CA LEU A 164 15.96 19.57 -18.76
C LEU A 164 16.05 18.07 -19.04
N TYR A 165 15.15 17.27 -18.45
CA TYR A 165 15.02 15.84 -18.73
C TYR A 165 14.72 15.58 -20.21
N ALA A 166 13.81 16.35 -20.83
CA ALA A 166 13.46 16.20 -22.23
C ALA A 166 14.68 16.27 -23.18
N GLN A 167 15.72 17.02 -22.80
CA GLN A 167 16.97 17.13 -23.56
C GLN A 167 17.85 15.88 -23.46
N THR A 168 17.62 15.03 -22.45
CA THR A 168 18.43 13.83 -22.19
C THR A 168 17.83 12.55 -22.76
N ILE A 169 16.65 12.62 -23.40
CA ILE A 169 15.94 11.46 -23.90
C ILE A 169 16.62 10.93 -25.17
N THR A 170 17.38 9.86 -25.04
CA THR A 170 18.10 9.20 -26.13
C THR A 170 17.98 7.68 -26.04
N ALA A 171 18.20 6.98 -27.15
CA ALA A 171 18.27 5.52 -27.18
C ALA A 171 19.43 5.02 -26.29
N ASP A 172 20.56 5.72 -26.30
CA ASP A 172 21.73 5.39 -25.51
C ASP A 172 21.45 5.29 -24.00
N PHE A 173 20.57 6.17 -23.49
CA PHE A 173 20.12 6.10 -22.10
C PHE A 173 19.52 4.73 -21.79
N TYR A 174 18.56 4.26 -22.60
CA TYR A 174 17.88 2.99 -22.37
C TYR A 174 18.77 1.77 -22.66
N VAL A 175 19.72 1.89 -23.60
CA VAL A 175 20.72 0.85 -23.85
C VAL A 175 21.65 0.67 -22.66
N LYS A 176 22.08 1.77 -22.03
CA LYS A 176 23.02 1.74 -20.90
C LYS A 176 22.33 1.55 -19.55
N ASN A 177 21.04 1.93 -19.44
CA ASN A 177 20.29 1.79 -18.20
C ASN A 177 20.10 0.29 -17.88
N ARG A 178 20.40 -0.07 -16.66
CA ARG A 178 20.31 -1.45 -16.16
C ARG A 178 18.84 -1.90 -16.03
N PHE A 179 17.95 -0.99 -15.64
CA PHE A 179 16.53 -1.23 -15.40
C PHE A 179 15.67 -0.28 -16.25
N PRO A 180 15.64 -0.45 -17.58
CA PRO A 180 14.97 0.49 -18.46
C PRO A 180 13.44 0.51 -18.27
N ALA A 181 12.78 -0.64 -18.04
CA ALA A 181 11.33 -0.69 -17.81
C ALA A 181 10.96 -0.09 -16.44
N TYR A 182 11.72 -0.42 -15.41
CA TYR A 182 11.54 0.15 -14.07
C TYR A 182 11.67 1.67 -14.08
N THR A 183 12.72 2.19 -14.72
CA THR A 183 12.95 3.64 -14.84
C THR A 183 11.85 4.31 -15.68
N TYR A 184 11.47 3.71 -16.81
CA TYR A 184 10.39 4.20 -17.66
C TYR A 184 9.06 4.30 -16.91
N ASP A 185 8.69 3.29 -16.13
CA ASP A 185 7.48 3.29 -15.31
C ASP A 185 7.42 4.51 -14.37
N LYS A 186 8.54 4.84 -13.70
CA LYS A 186 8.62 5.99 -12.79
C LYS A 186 8.56 7.33 -13.54
N LEU A 187 9.17 7.40 -14.73
CA LEU A 187 9.09 8.58 -15.61
C LEU A 187 7.67 8.83 -16.10
N VAL A 188 6.93 7.76 -16.48
CA VAL A 188 5.50 7.87 -16.83
C VAL A 188 4.72 8.53 -15.70
N LEU A 189 4.86 8.04 -14.47
CA LEU A 189 4.16 8.58 -13.32
C LEU A 189 4.53 10.04 -13.04
N GLY A 190 5.84 10.37 -13.06
CA GLY A 190 6.31 11.73 -12.81
C GLY A 190 5.76 12.75 -13.81
N LEU A 191 5.77 12.40 -15.10
CA LEU A 191 5.23 13.27 -16.17
C LEU A 191 3.71 13.39 -16.10
N LEU A 192 2.99 12.31 -15.77
CA LEU A 192 1.54 12.37 -15.58
C LEU A 192 1.13 13.25 -14.40
N ASP A 193 1.81 13.10 -13.26
CA ASP A 193 1.52 13.93 -12.09
C ASP A 193 1.92 15.40 -12.36
N SER A 194 3.01 15.66 -13.11
CA SER A 194 3.36 16.99 -13.57
C SER A 194 2.26 17.62 -14.46
N HIS A 195 1.70 16.83 -15.37
CA HIS A 195 0.61 17.31 -16.25
C HIS A 195 -0.64 17.67 -15.45
N ILE A 196 -1.10 16.76 -14.58
CA ILE A 196 -2.38 16.90 -13.87
C ILE A 196 -2.29 17.85 -12.68
N LEU A 197 -1.21 17.77 -11.91
CA LEU A 197 -1.10 18.45 -10.63
C LEU A 197 -0.32 19.77 -10.72
N ALA A 198 0.79 19.80 -11.47
CA ALA A 198 1.59 21.00 -11.68
C ALA A 198 1.19 21.79 -12.94
N HIS A 199 0.22 21.27 -13.70
CA HIS A 199 -0.27 21.88 -14.95
C HIS A 199 0.86 22.16 -15.96
N ASP A 200 1.83 21.24 -16.07
CA ASP A 200 2.90 21.33 -17.06
C ASP A 200 2.37 21.06 -18.47
N PRO A 201 2.35 22.08 -19.34
CA PRO A 201 1.80 21.93 -20.69
C PRO A 201 2.66 21.06 -21.61
N GLN A 202 3.94 20.81 -21.25
CA GLN A 202 4.88 20.02 -22.04
C GLN A 202 4.91 18.54 -21.62
N ALA A 203 4.42 18.21 -20.44
CA ALA A 203 4.60 16.89 -19.84
C ALA A 203 4.10 15.72 -20.71
N LEU A 204 2.94 15.85 -21.37
CA LEU A 204 2.44 14.79 -22.26
C LEU A 204 3.28 14.63 -23.54
N ALA A 205 3.81 15.72 -24.11
CA ALA A 205 4.71 15.65 -25.26
C ALA A 205 6.05 15.00 -24.87
N ILE A 206 6.58 15.33 -23.69
CA ILE A 206 7.78 14.69 -23.14
C ILE A 206 7.51 13.21 -22.87
N LEU A 207 6.34 12.86 -22.35
CA LEU A 207 5.93 11.46 -22.14
C LEU A 207 5.88 10.69 -23.46
N GLU A 208 5.32 11.28 -24.52
CA GLU A 208 5.30 10.66 -25.84
C GLU A 208 6.71 10.43 -26.39
N GLN A 209 7.59 11.42 -26.30
CA GLN A 209 8.99 11.30 -26.69
C GLN A 209 9.70 10.20 -25.87
N THR A 210 9.53 10.20 -24.54
CA THR A 210 10.07 9.18 -23.62
C THR A 210 9.62 7.80 -24.06
N THR A 211 8.32 7.62 -24.30
CA THR A 211 7.74 6.33 -24.70
C THR A 211 8.26 5.86 -26.05
N ASN A 212 8.33 6.75 -27.05
CA ASN A 212 8.85 6.39 -28.38
C ASN A 212 10.31 5.92 -28.31
N THR A 213 11.09 6.55 -27.45
CA THR A 213 12.52 6.21 -27.29
C THR A 213 12.70 4.95 -26.44
N ALA A 214 11.87 4.74 -25.40
CA ALA A 214 12.00 3.60 -24.50
C ALA A 214 11.60 2.27 -25.13
N LEU A 215 10.43 2.23 -25.81
CA LEU A 215 9.79 0.97 -26.24
C LEU A 215 10.70 -0.01 -27.01
N PRO A 216 11.59 0.43 -27.93
CA PRO A 216 12.51 -0.50 -28.61
C PRO A 216 13.49 -1.20 -27.67
N HIS A 217 13.64 -0.71 -26.44
CA HIS A 217 14.60 -1.19 -25.44
C HIS A 217 13.94 -1.85 -24.23
N LEU A 218 12.60 -1.96 -24.23
CA LEU A 218 11.83 -2.66 -23.22
C LEU A 218 11.54 -4.10 -23.66
N PRO A 219 11.20 -5.02 -22.73
CA PRO A 219 11.03 -6.44 -23.05
C PRO A 219 9.84 -6.77 -23.97
N GLY A 220 8.93 -5.83 -24.20
CA GLY A 220 7.75 -6.03 -25.05
C GLY A 220 6.59 -6.81 -24.39
N HIS A 221 6.79 -7.36 -23.20
CA HIS A 221 5.79 -8.03 -22.36
C HIS A 221 6.26 -8.05 -20.90
N ALA A 222 5.42 -8.50 -19.99
CA ALA A 222 5.82 -8.70 -18.60
C ALA A 222 6.86 -9.79 -18.50
N ILE A 223 7.96 -9.54 -17.79
CA ILE A 223 8.98 -10.52 -17.46
C ILE A 223 8.97 -10.72 -15.96
N GLU A 224 8.84 -11.95 -15.52
CA GLU A 224 8.88 -12.33 -14.11
C GLU A 224 10.23 -11.97 -13.48
N HIS A 225 10.22 -11.62 -12.19
CA HIS A 225 11.40 -11.19 -11.44
C HIS A 225 12.52 -12.24 -11.39
N ASP A 226 12.19 -13.51 -11.47
CA ASP A 226 13.12 -14.63 -11.45
C ASP A 226 13.62 -15.06 -12.85
N ARG A 227 13.28 -14.29 -13.92
CA ARG A 227 13.66 -14.59 -15.30
C ARG A 227 14.43 -13.47 -15.95
N PRO A 228 15.75 -13.61 -16.16
CA PRO A 228 16.53 -12.59 -16.85
C PRO A 228 16.10 -12.49 -18.31
N TRP A 229 15.98 -11.26 -18.83
CA TRP A 229 15.68 -11.02 -20.25
C TRP A 229 16.81 -10.28 -20.99
N ARG A 230 17.80 -9.78 -20.24
CA ARG A 230 18.96 -9.06 -20.75
C ARG A 230 20.26 -9.65 -20.19
N ALA A 231 20.47 -10.94 -20.43
CA ALA A 231 21.68 -11.64 -19.98
C ALA A 231 22.99 -11.01 -20.47
N ASP A 232 22.96 -10.26 -21.58
CA ASP A 232 24.07 -9.47 -22.11
C ASP A 232 24.47 -8.30 -21.20
N LYS A 233 23.55 -7.84 -20.36
CA LYS A 233 23.76 -6.71 -19.44
C LYS A 233 24.24 -7.12 -18.06
N ASP A 234 23.84 -8.29 -17.61
CA ASP A 234 24.23 -8.86 -16.33
C ASP A 234 24.30 -10.39 -16.43
N PRO A 235 25.32 -10.90 -17.15
CA PRO A 235 25.43 -12.32 -17.45
C PRO A 235 25.62 -13.19 -16.20
N ASP A 236 26.01 -12.59 -15.08
CA ASP A 236 26.28 -13.29 -13.83
C ASP A 236 25.08 -13.24 -12.86
N ASN A 237 24.09 -12.36 -13.08
CA ASN A 237 22.87 -12.27 -12.29
C ASN A 237 21.71 -12.95 -13.03
N LEU A 238 21.79 -14.23 -13.17
CA LEU A 238 20.79 -15.03 -13.88
C LEU A 238 19.54 -15.34 -13.06
N GLU A 239 19.57 -15.09 -11.77
CA GLU A 239 18.48 -15.48 -10.86
C GLU A 239 17.40 -14.41 -10.71
N TRP A 240 17.75 -13.11 -10.87
CA TRP A 240 16.85 -12.02 -10.53
C TRP A 240 16.79 -10.95 -11.63
N ASN A 241 15.57 -10.56 -11.99
CA ASN A 241 15.30 -9.47 -12.90
C ASN A 241 14.66 -8.30 -12.15
N TRP A 242 15.45 -7.29 -11.84
CA TRP A 242 15.01 -6.09 -11.13
C TRP A 242 14.33 -5.05 -12.04
N ASP A 243 14.12 -5.34 -13.31
CA ASP A 243 13.50 -4.40 -14.27
C ASP A 243 11.97 -4.29 -14.11
N GLU A 244 11.34 -5.20 -13.39
CA GLU A 244 9.96 -5.15 -12.88
C GLU A 244 8.91 -4.65 -13.90
N SER A 245 9.02 -5.07 -15.15
CA SER A 245 8.14 -4.60 -16.24
C SER A 245 6.64 -4.89 -16.01
N TYR A 246 6.31 -5.84 -15.15
CA TYR A 246 4.94 -6.18 -14.74
C TYR A 246 4.29 -5.13 -13.82
N THR A 247 5.03 -4.11 -13.36
CA THR A 247 4.46 -3.01 -12.56
C THR A 247 3.93 -1.86 -13.42
N MET A 248 4.40 -1.72 -14.66
CA MET A 248 4.05 -0.63 -15.58
C MET A 248 2.55 -0.47 -15.90
N PRO A 249 1.72 -1.53 -15.96
CA PRO A 249 0.33 -1.38 -16.41
C PRO A 249 -0.49 -0.38 -15.62
N GLU A 250 -0.27 -0.22 -14.32
CA GLU A 250 -0.97 0.79 -13.53
C GLU A 250 -0.76 2.19 -14.11
N ASN A 251 0.49 2.61 -14.28
CA ASN A 251 0.83 3.94 -14.76
C ASN A 251 0.45 4.15 -16.23
N LEU A 252 0.49 3.09 -17.04
CA LEU A 252 0.02 3.13 -18.44
C LEU A 252 -1.50 3.29 -18.54
N PHE A 253 -2.29 2.58 -17.73
CA PHE A 253 -3.74 2.83 -17.64
C PHE A 253 -4.06 4.23 -17.10
N LEU A 254 -3.29 4.72 -16.13
CA LEU A 254 -3.41 6.11 -15.67
C LEU A 254 -3.11 7.11 -16.80
N ALA A 255 -2.07 6.86 -17.61
CA ALA A 255 -1.76 7.68 -18.79
C ALA A 255 -2.94 7.74 -19.77
N TYR A 256 -3.53 6.59 -20.08
CA TYR A 256 -4.74 6.54 -20.90
C TYR A 256 -5.89 7.35 -20.29
N SER A 257 -6.19 7.12 -19.03
CA SER A 257 -7.31 7.79 -18.34
C SER A 257 -7.12 9.29 -18.15
N ARG A 258 -5.88 9.76 -18.18
CA ARG A 258 -5.48 11.19 -18.06
C ARG A 258 -5.24 11.87 -19.42
N GLY A 259 -5.61 11.22 -20.53
CA GLY A 259 -5.65 11.84 -21.87
C GLY A 259 -4.39 11.67 -22.72
N ALA A 260 -3.41 10.87 -22.31
CA ALA A 260 -2.21 10.62 -23.11
C ALA A 260 -2.46 9.76 -24.38
N GLY A 261 -3.66 9.15 -24.51
CA GLY A 261 -4.12 8.46 -25.71
C GLY A 261 -4.19 6.93 -25.59
N LYS A 262 -4.91 6.32 -26.55
CA LYS A 262 -5.24 4.88 -26.57
C LYS A 262 -4.00 3.97 -26.56
N ARG A 263 -2.88 4.42 -27.10
CA ARG A 263 -1.61 3.66 -27.10
C ARG A 263 -1.24 3.14 -25.71
N TYR A 264 -1.42 3.96 -24.69
CA TYR A 264 -1.08 3.61 -23.31
C TYR A 264 -2.00 2.53 -22.74
N TYR A 265 -3.27 2.50 -23.14
CA TYR A 265 -4.18 1.41 -22.83
C TYR A 265 -3.71 0.08 -23.44
N ASP A 266 -3.33 0.10 -24.74
CA ASP A 266 -2.87 -1.10 -25.44
C ASP A 266 -1.56 -1.62 -24.84
N LEU A 267 -0.62 -0.73 -24.49
CA LEU A 267 0.61 -1.07 -23.79
C LEU A 267 0.33 -1.64 -22.39
N ALA A 268 -0.60 -1.06 -21.64
CA ALA A 268 -0.96 -1.57 -20.33
C ALA A 268 -1.43 -3.03 -20.40
N LEU A 269 -2.29 -3.36 -21.37
CA LEU A 269 -2.72 -4.76 -21.57
C LEU A 269 -1.57 -5.70 -21.93
N GLN A 270 -0.59 -5.20 -22.70
CA GLN A 270 0.56 -5.99 -23.15
C GLN A 270 1.49 -6.39 -21.99
N TYR A 271 1.60 -5.56 -20.96
CA TYR A 271 2.48 -5.79 -19.80
C TYR A 271 1.79 -6.38 -18.57
N LEU A 272 0.50 -6.79 -18.67
CA LEU A 272 -0.14 -7.57 -17.61
C LEU A 272 0.48 -8.96 -17.54
N ASP A 273 0.98 -9.36 -16.38
CA ASP A 273 1.52 -10.70 -16.12
C ASP A 273 0.37 -11.69 -15.85
N ASP A 274 -0.42 -11.97 -16.89
CA ASP A 274 -1.61 -12.80 -16.75
C ASP A 274 -1.26 -14.26 -16.47
N ALA A 275 -0.41 -14.84 -17.28
CA ALA A 275 -0.18 -16.28 -17.26
C ALA A 275 0.46 -16.79 -15.96
N ALA A 276 1.46 -16.06 -15.44
CA ALA A 276 2.23 -16.48 -14.27
C ALA A 276 1.66 -15.93 -12.96
N TRP A 277 0.90 -14.81 -13.02
CA TRP A 277 0.50 -14.07 -11.83
C TRP A 277 -1.03 -13.91 -11.69
N PHE A 278 -1.68 -13.19 -12.62
CA PHE A 278 -3.09 -12.83 -12.42
C PHE A 278 -4.07 -13.99 -12.67
N ASP A 279 -3.81 -14.87 -13.63
CA ASP A 279 -4.69 -16.00 -13.92
C ASP A 279 -4.76 -17.01 -12.75
N PRO A 280 -3.64 -17.50 -12.18
CA PRO A 280 -3.70 -18.35 -11.00
C PRO A 280 -4.32 -17.64 -9.79
N LEU A 281 -3.96 -16.38 -9.51
CA LEU A 281 -4.58 -15.62 -8.42
C LEU A 281 -6.09 -15.47 -8.60
N SER A 282 -6.57 -15.25 -9.83
CA SER A 282 -8.00 -15.14 -10.11
C SER A 282 -8.79 -16.44 -9.84
N ARG A 283 -8.11 -17.58 -9.89
CA ARG A 283 -8.62 -18.92 -9.53
C ARG A 283 -8.41 -19.26 -8.05
N ASN A 284 -7.91 -18.32 -7.26
CA ASN A 284 -7.53 -18.48 -5.85
C ASN A 284 -6.39 -19.49 -5.63
N GLU A 285 -5.49 -19.62 -6.59
CA GLU A 285 -4.25 -20.37 -6.48
C GLU A 285 -3.18 -19.46 -5.88
N ASN A 286 -2.56 -19.88 -4.78
CA ASN A 286 -1.54 -19.06 -4.10
C ASN A 286 -0.17 -19.27 -4.77
N VAL A 287 0.23 -18.29 -5.55
CA VAL A 287 1.52 -18.23 -6.26
C VAL A 287 2.45 -17.15 -5.70
N LEU A 288 2.20 -16.70 -4.45
CA LEU A 288 2.96 -15.63 -3.83
C LEU A 288 4.37 -16.06 -3.41
N ALA A 289 4.53 -17.30 -2.95
CA ALA A 289 5.77 -17.77 -2.34
C ALA A 289 7.00 -17.58 -3.24
N GLY A 290 8.07 -17.01 -2.69
CA GLY A 290 9.32 -16.75 -3.38
C GLY A 290 9.31 -15.54 -4.31
N ARG A 291 8.17 -14.86 -4.47
CA ARG A 291 8.09 -13.63 -5.27
C ARG A 291 8.65 -12.44 -4.49
N HIS A 292 9.30 -11.51 -5.21
CA HIS A 292 9.76 -10.25 -4.61
C HIS A 292 8.58 -9.46 -4.04
N ALA A 293 8.64 -9.21 -2.73
CA ALA A 293 7.46 -8.82 -1.98
C ALA A 293 6.88 -7.48 -2.45
N TYR A 294 7.70 -6.42 -2.53
CA TYR A 294 7.23 -5.09 -2.93
C TYR A 294 6.65 -5.08 -4.33
N SER A 295 7.41 -5.52 -5.33
CA SER A 295 7.04 -5.30 -6.73
C SER A 295 5.82 -6.13 -7.16
N TYR A 296 5.69 -7.36 -6.67
CA TYR A 296 4.50 -8.17 -6.94
C TYR A 296 3.25 -7.65 -6.24
N VAL A 297 3.35 -7.13 -5.01
CA VAL A 297 2.22 -6.43 -4.36
C VAL A 297 1.91 -5.13 -5.10
N ASN A 298 2.91 -4.39 -5.57
CA ASN A 298 2.73 -3.19 -6.39
C ASN A 298 1.98 -3.51 -7.70
N SER A 299 2.28 -4.64 -8.35
CA SER A 299 1.61 -5.07 -9.58
C SER A 299 0.11 -5.37 -9.40
N LEU A 300 -0.35 -5.64 -8.18
CA LEU A 300 -1.78 -5.80 -7.91
C LEU A 300 -2.57 -4.50 -8.15
N SER A 301 -1.91 -3.34 -8.09
CA SER A 301 -2.49 -2.06 -8.52
C SER A 301 -2.72 -2.04 -10.05
N SER A 302 -1.86 -2.72 -10.83
CA SER A 302 -2.07 -2.93 -12.27
C SER A 302 -3.32 -3.77 -12.53
N ALA A 303 -3.56 -4.81 -11.74
CA ALA A 303 -4.79 -5.59 -11.81
C ALA A 303 -6.04 -4.74 -11.51
N MET A 304 -5.97 -3.90 -10.48
CA MET A 304 -7.08 -3.02 -10.14
C MET A 304 -7.36 -1.98 -11.24
N MET A 305 -6.32 -1.44 -11.87
CA MET A 305 -6.48 -0.52 -12.99
C MET A 305 -6.99 -1.23 -14.26
N ALA A 306 -6.63 -2.49 -14.49
CA ALA A 306 -7.22 -3.32 -15.54
C ALA A 306 -8.73 -3.54 -15.31
N TYR A 307 -9.18 -3.65 -14.07
CA TYR A 307 -10.61 -3.65 -13.77
C TYR A 307 -11.25 -2.28 -14.01
N ILE A 308 -10.67 -1.21 -13.46
CA ILE A 308 -11.26 0.14 -13.51
C ILE A 308 -11.30 0.68 -14.96
N ALA A 309 -10.24 0.49 -15.75
CA ALA A 309 -10.11 1.02 -17.09
C ALA A 309 -10.66 0.10 -18.19
N ALA A 310 -10.60 -1.22 -18.00
CA ALA A 310 -10.96 -2.21 -19.01
C ALA A 310 -12.11 -3.15 -18.60
N GLY A 311 -12.66 -3.02 -17.39
CA GLY A 311 -13.77 -3.84 -16.90
C GLY A 311 -13.39 -5.31 -16.62
N SER A 312 -12.12 -5.61 -16.39
CA SER A 312 -11.64 -6.98 -16.26
C SER A 312 -11.92 -7.59 -14.88
N GLU A 313 -13.05 -8.31 -14.75
CA GLU A 313 -13.45 -9.03 -13.55
C GLU A 313 -12.41 -10.07 -13.07
N LYS A 314 -11.64 -10.65 -13.99
CA LYS A 314 -10.53 -11.54 -13.68
C LYS A 314 -9.52 -10.86 -12.77
N HIS A 315 -9.11 -9.64 -13.11
CA HIS A 315 -8.11 -8.89 -12.37
C HIS A 315 -8.62 -8.38 -11.02
N LEU A 316 -9.91 -8.01 -10.91
CA LEU A 316 -10.51 -7.70 -9.60
C LEU A 316 -10.48 -8.93 -8.68
N ARG A 317 -10.83 -10.12 -9.21
CA ARG A 317 -10.73 -11.36 -8.41
C ARG A 317 -9.29 -11.67 -8.02
N ALA A 318 -8.34 -11.51 -8.94
CA ALA A 318 -6.91 -11.71 -8.67
C ALA A 318 -6.43 -10.82 -7.53
N ALA A 319 -6.69 -9.51 -7.59
CA ALA A 319 -6.31 -8.56 -6.55
C ALA A 319 -6.99 -8.84 -5.20
N THR A 320 -8.28 -9.22 -5.21
CA THR A 320 -9.02 -9.55 -3.98
C THR A 320 -8.49 -10.81 -3.30
N ASN A 321 -8.20 -11.85 -4.09
CA ASN A 321 -7.65 -13.11 -3.58
C ASN A 321 -6.22 -12.92 -3.08
N ALA A 322 -5.39 -12.21 -3.85
CA ALA A 322 -4.01 -11.90 -3.45
C ALA A 322 -3.95 -11.08 -2.17
N PHE A 323 -4.85 -10.11 -1.98
CA PHE A 323 -4.93 -9.36 -0.72
C PHE A 323 -5.23 -10.29 0.48
N ALA A 324 -6.13 -11.25 0.34
CA ALA A 324 -6.41 -12.23 1.40
C ALA A 324 -5.19 -13.12 1.68
N MET A 325 -4.49 -13.57 0.64
CA MET A 325 -3.26 -14.37 0.76
C MET A 325 -2.13 -13.56 1.41
N LEU A 326 -2.01 -12.26 1.07
CA LEU A 326 -1.02 -11.35 1.64
C LEU A 326 -1.27 -11.11 3.13
N THR A 327 -2.52 -10.85 3.51
CA THR A 327 -2.87 -10.62 4.92
C THR A 327 -2.68 -11.87 5.79
N ALA A 328 -2.82 -13.07 5.23
CA ALA A 328 -2.55 -14.33 5.91
C ALA A 328 -1.05 -14.57 6.21
N GLN A 329 -0.15 -13.81 5.59
CA GLN A 329 1.29 -13.83 5.82
C GLN A 329 1.84 -12.47 6.29
N SER A 330 1.01 -11.65 6.94
CA SER A 330 1.41 -10.35 7.48
C SER A 330 1.67 -10.43 8.98
N TYR A 331 2.67 -9.69 9.44
CA TYR A 331 2.89 -9.49 10.87
C TYR A 331 1.76 -8.66 11.51
N ALA A 332 1.69 -8.66 12.82
CA ALA A 332 0.71 -7.85 13.57
C ALA A 332 0.78 -6.35 13.23
N THR A 333 1.91 -5.86 12.74
CA THR A 333 2.11 -4.49 12.25
C THR A 333 1.41 -4.20 10.91
N GLY A 334 1.00 -5.24 10.20
CA GLY A 334 0.54 -5.17 8.81
C GLY A 334 1.67 -5.31 7.78
N GLY A 335 2.95 -5.27 8.19
CA GLY A 335 4.09 -5.52 7.31
C GLY A 335 4.17 -6.97 6.86
N TRP A 336 4.85 -7.24 5.73
CA TRP A 336 4.95 -8.53 5.08
C TRP A 336 6.25 -8.64 4.27
N GLY A 337 6.61 -9.87 3.89
CA GLY A 337 7.72 -10.14 2.99
C GLY A 337 9.09 -10.01 3.64
N PRO A 338 9.39 -10.82 4.71
CA PRO A 338 10.73 -10.84 5.29
C PRO A 338 11.76 -11.22 4.24
N ASP A 339 12.91 -10.53 4.27
CA ASP A 339 13.98 -10.66 3.28
C ASP A 339 13.50 -10.38 1.84
N GLU A 340 12.62 -9.40 1.70
CA GLU A 340 11.99 -8.97 0.45
C GLU A 340 11.24 -10.08 -0.33
N GLN A 341 10.84 -11.17 0.33
CA GLN A 341 10.16 -12.28 -0.32
C GLN A 341 8.81 -12.60 0.33
N LEU A 342 7.79 -12.82 -0.50
CA LEU A 342 6.53 -13.38 -0.06
C LEU A 342 6.70 -14.85 0.32
N ARG A 343 6.02 -15.30 1.35
CA ARG A 343 6.22 -16.62 1.97
C ARG A 343 5.07 -17.57 1.66
N ALA A 344 5.37 -18.86 1.79
CA ALA A 344 4.37 -19.90 1.61
C ALA A 344 3.35 -19.90 2.76
N PRO A 345 2.06 -20.11 2.50
CA PRO A 345 1.06 -20.26 3.54
C PRO A 345 1.41 -21.43 4.46
N GLY A 346 1.27 -21.23 5.77
CA GLY A 346 1.53 -22.26 6.76
C GLY A 346 2.99 -22.70 6.90
N SER A 347 3.96 -21.94 6.32
CA SER A 347 5.37 -22.10 6.65
C SER A 347 5.68 -21.46 8.01
N ASP A 348 6.81 -21.86 8.63
CA ASP A 348 7.30 -21.21 9.84
C ASP A 348 8.12 -19.94 9.57
N ASP A 349 8.12 -19.46 8.30
CA ASP A 349 9.03 -18.42 7.86
C ASP A 349 8.86 -17.09 8.60
N LEU A 350 7.61 -16.70 8.92
CA LEU A 350 7.37 -15.49 9.70
C LEU A 350 7.92 -15.61 11.13
N TYR A 351 7.69 -16.75 11.78
CA TYR A 351 8.22 -17.01 13.12
C TYR A 351 9.74 -17.10 13.10
N ASN A 352 10.33 -17.85 12.17
CA ASN A 352 11.77 -18.01 12.03
C ASN A 352 12.47 -16.68 11.76
N SER A 353 11.83 -15.77 11.01
CA SER A 353 12.38 -14.45 10.72
C SER A 353 12.61 -13.59 11.96
N LEU A 354 11.83 -13.82 13.03
CA LEU A 354 11.97 -13.06 14.29
C LEU A 354 13.33 -13.28 14.99
N SER A 355 14.06 -14.31 14.61
CA SER A 355 15.35 -14.64 15.24
C SER A 355 16.56 -14.06 14.52
N ASN A 356 16.47 -13.82 13.19
CA ASN A 356 17.67 -13.56 12.40
C ASN A 356 17.46 -12.70 11.13
N ILE A 357 16.22 -12.30 10.80
CA ILE A 357 15.97 -11.47 9.60
C ILE A 357 15.61 -10.05 10.03
N HIS A 358 16.61 -9.16 10.07
CA HIS A 358 16.41 -7.74 10.38
C HIS A 358 15.72 -6.96 9.23
N HIS A 359 15.63 -7.54 8.05
CA HIS A 359 14.94 -7.00 6.87
C HIS A 359 13.51 -7.55 6.79
N THR A 360 12.67 -7.30 7.81
CA THR A 360 11.37 -7.97 7.90
C THR A 360 10.27 -7.31 7.08
N PHE A 361 10.39 -6.03 6.75
CA PHE A 361 9.46 -5.35 5.86
C PHE A 361 10.11 -4.15 5.18
N GLU A 362 10.10 -4.12 3.86
CA GLU A 362 10.53 -2.99 3.04
C GLU A 362 9.51 -1.84 3.18
N THR A 363 9.77 -0.93 4.13
CA THR A 363 8.72 -0.11 4.72
C THR A 363 8.13 0.95 3.80
N PRO A 364 8.88 1.91 3.21
CA PRO A 364 8.26 2.88 2.33
C PRO A 364 7.68 2.27 1.05
N CYS A 365 8.43 1.41 0.38
CA CYS A 365 7.98 0.77 -0.86
C CYS A 365 6.80 -0.18 -0.63
N GLY A 366 6.86 -1.02 0.40
CA GLY A 366 5.77 -1.91 0.76
C GLY A 366 4.51 -1.15 1.18
N SER A 367 4.65 -0.06 1.95
CA SER A 367 3.52 0.81 2.31
C SER A 367 2.92 1.51 1.09
N TYR A 368 3.75 1.97 0.16
CA TYR A 368 3.29 2.57 -1.11
C TYR A 368 2.44 1.58 -1.92
N ALA A 369 2.94 0.36 -2.11
CA ALA A 369 2.20 -0.69 -2.82
C ALA A 369 0.89 -1.05 -2.10
N HIS A 370 0.94 -1.22 -0.78
CA HIS A 370 -0.22 -1.61 0.04
C HIS A 370 -1.31 -0.53 0.07
N PHE A 371 -0.93 0.75 0.19
CA PHE A 371 -1.88 1.87 0.18
C PHE A 371 -2.59 2.00 -1.17
N LYS A 372 -1.87 1.83 -2.27
CA LYS A 372 -2.48 1.82 -3.61
C LYS A 372 -3.48 0.68 -3.77
N LEU A 373 -3.06 -0.55 -3.46
CA LEU A 373 -3.91 -1.72 -3.55
C LEU A 373 -5.18 -1.58 -2.69
N THR A 374 -5.02 -1.22 -1.42
CA THR A 374 -6.15 -1.08 -0.49
C THR A 374 -7.07 0.07 -0.87
N ARG A 375 -6.53 1.19 -1.34
CA ARG A 375 -7.32 2.32 -1.86
C ARG A 375 -8.15 1.91 -3.09
N TYR A 376 -7.56 1.23 -4.07
CA TYR A 376 -8.31 0.76 -5.24
C TYR A 376 -9.38 -0.27 -4.87
N LEU A 377 -9.06 -1.26 -4.04
CA LEU A 377 -10.02 -2.24 -3.56
C LEU A 377 -11.17 -1.57 -2.81
N LEU A 378 -10.89 -0.60 -1.95
CA LEU A 378 -11.88 0.14 -1.20
C LEU A 378 -12.79 0.99 -2.12
N ARG A 379 -12.21 1.65 -3.13
CA ARG A 379 -12.96 2.44 -4.14
C ARG A 379 -13.97 1.56 -4.88
N VAL A 380 -13.59 0.33 -5.20
CA VAL A 380 -14.43 -0.60 -5.98
C VAL A 380 -15.43 -1.34 -5.10
N THR A 381 -14.99 -1.86 -3.94
CA THR A 381 -15.80 -2.78 -3.13
C THR A 381 -16.54 -2.10 -1.98
N ARG A 382 -16.05 -0.96 -1.50
CA ARG A 382 -16.54 -0.25 -0.30
C ARG A 382 -16.47 -1.09 0.97
N GLU A 383 -15.55 -2.06 1.05
CA GLU A 383 -15.40 -2.92 2.22
C GLU A 383 -14.43 -2.27 3.23
N ALA A 384 -14.88 -2.09 4.47
CA ALA A 384 -14.14 -1.42 5.55
C ALA A 384 -12.79 -2.09 5.87
N ARG A 385 -12.67 -3.41 5.65
CA ARG A 385 -11.44 -4.19 5.93
C ARG A 385 -10.19 -3.64 5.23
N TYR A 386 -10.33 -3.03 4.05
CA TYR A 386 -9.20 -2.43 3.33
C TYR A 386 -8.72 -1.16 4.04
N GLY A 387 -9.64 -0.38 4.61
CA GLY A 387 -9.30 0.75 5.46
C GLY A 387 -8.65 0.33 6.78
N ASP A 388 -9.10 -0.78 7.37
CA ASP A 388 -8.49 -1.35 8.60
C ASP A 388 -7.04 -1.77 8.34
N SER A 389 -6.79 -2.42 7.19
CA SER A 389 -5.45 -2.86 6.79
C SER A 389 -4.53 -1.67 6.49
N MET A 390 -5.04 -0.64 5.81
CA MET A 390 -4.32 0.60 5.53
C MET A 390 -3.93 1.33 6.82
N GLU A 391 -4.87 1.47 7.77
CA GLU A 391 -4.65 2.11 9.07
C GLU A 391 -3.59 1.36 9.89
N ARG A 392 -3.68 0.03 9.94
CA ARG A 392 -2.70 -0.83 10.62
C ARG A 392 -1.29 -0.60 10.07
N MET A 393 -1.13 -0.65 8.75
CA MET A 393 0.15 -0.39 8.08
C MET A 393 0.66 1.01 8.38
N MET A 394 -0.19 2.03 8.27
CA MET A 394 0.20 3.43 8.48
C MET A 394 0.82 3.64 9.86
N TYR A 395 0.13 3.26 10.92
CA TYR A 395 0.57 3.56 12.29
C TYR A 395 1.75 2.69 12.78
N ASN A 396 1.86 1.47 12.27
CA ASN A 396 2.83 0.51 12.79
C ASN A 396 4.06 0.29 11.88
N THR A 397 4.14 1.02 10.76
CA THR A 397 5.26 0.94 9.83
C THR A 397 5.70 2.33 9.35
N VAL A 398 5.14 2.84 8.26
CA VAL A 398 5.67 3.98 7.50
C VAL A 398 5.63 5.32 8.26
N LEU A 399 4.63 5.54 9.12
CA LEU A 399 4.59 6.76 9.95
C LEU A 399 5.72 6.81 10.99
N GLY A 400 6.35 5.68 11.30
CA GLY A 400 7.55 5.58 12.13
C GLY A 400 8.86 5.48 11.33
N ALA A 401 8.83 5.65 10.01
CA ALA A 401 10.04 5.72 9.20
C ALA A 401 10.94 6.88 9.66
N LEU A 402 12.26 6.65 9.68
CA LEU A 402 13.22 7.72 9.95
C LEU A 402 13.19 8.76 8.82
N PRO A 403 13.42 10.04 9.12
CA PRO A 403 13.43 11.11 8.12
C PRO A 403 14.44 10.85 6.98
N LEU A 404 14.06 11.20 5.75
CA LEU A 404 15.00 11.20 4.63
C LEU A 404 16.10 12.24 4.89
N GLN A 405 17.37 11.86 4.71
CA GLN A 405 18.51 12.75 4.91
C GLN A 405 18.94 13.43 3.59
N GLU A 406 19.63 14.55 3.69
CA GLU A 406 20.10 15.33 2.53
C GLU A 406 21.14 14.58 1.69
N ASP A 407 21.88 13.67 2.29
CA ASP A 407 22.85 12.79 1.62
C ASP A 407 22.22 11.52 1.03
N GLY A 408 20.90 11.34 1.18
CA GLY A 408 20.15 10.19 0.69
C GLY A 408 20.09 8.99 1.61
N ALA A 409 20.60 9.09 2.84
CA ALA A 409 20.36 8.06 3.84
C ALA A 409 18.85 7.99 4.12
N ASN A 410 18.28 6.79 3.96
CA ASN A 410 16.84 6.59 4.01
C ASN A 410 16.47 5.39 4.87
N PHE A 411 15.30 5.48 5.49
CA PHE A 411 14.71 4.34 6.18
C PHE A 411 14.20 3.34 5.15
N TYR A 412 14.60 2.08 5.31
CA TYR A 412 14.26 1.05 4.34
C TYR A 412 13.45 -0.08 4.98
N TYR A 413 14.00 -0.70 6.04
CA TYR A 413 13.37 -1.85 6.66
C TYR A 413 12.80 -1.53 8.04
N SER A 414 11.56 -1.96 8.29
CA SER A 414 11.11 -2.25 9.65
C SER A 414 11.67 -3.58 10.08
N ASP A 415 12.20 -3.62 11.29
CA ASP A 415 12.75 -4.81 11.92
C ASP A 415 11.77 -5.33 12.97
N TYR A 416 11.38 -6.58 12.89
CA TYR A 416 10.45 -7.22 13.83
C TYR A 416 11.10 -8.34 14.65
N THR A 417 12.42 -8.48 14.56
CA THR A 417 13.17 -9.47 15.34
C THR A 417 13.01 -9.25 16.84
N PHE A 418 13.43 -10.27 17.62
CA PHE A 418 13.47 -10.17 19.08
C PHE A 418 14.50 -9.14 19.59
N ASP A 419 15.36 -8.61 18.73
CA ASP A 419 16.36 -7.58 19.05
C ASP A 419 16.39 -6.47 18.00
N ALA A 420 15.23 -5.96 17.68
CA ALA A 420 14.99 -5.00 16.61
C ALA A 420 15.51 -3.59 16.93
N LYS A 421 15.88 -2.88 15.86
CA LYS A 421 16.23 -1.45 15.87
C LYS A 421 15.69 -0.74 14.65
N ARG A 422 15.49 0.57 14.77
CA ARG A 422 15.29 1.43 13.60
C ARG A 422 16.63 1.99 13.17
N VAL A 423 17.05 1.65 11.95
CA VAL A 423 18.32 2.08 11.37
C VAL A 423 18.11 2.57 9.93
N TYR A 424 19.00 3.43 9.46
CA TYR A 424 19.07 3.76 8.04
C TYR A 424 19.68 2.60 7.26
N LYS A 425 19.28 2.47 5.98
CA LYS A 425 19.97 1.56 5.05
C LYS A 425 21.38 2.10 4.79
N GLU A 426 22.35 1.21 4.64
CA GLU A 426 23.72 1.58 4.29
C GLU A 426 23.79 2.20 2.88
N ALA A 427 23.03 1.66 1.92
CA ALA A 427 22.95 2.21 0.58
C ALA A 427 22.09 3.49 0.54
N HIS A 428 22.71 4.61 0.15
CA HIS A 428 22.03 5.88 -0.01
C HIS A 428 21.17 5.89 -1.29
N TRP A 429 20.15 6.73 -1.31
CA TRP A 429 19.23 6.90 -2.45
C TRP A 429 18.66 5.56 -2.96
N ALA A 430 18.40 4.60 -2.08
CA ALA A 430 17.74 3.37 -2.45
C ALA A 430 16.26 3.61 -2.80
N CYS A 431 15.54 2.61 -3.36
CA CYS A 431 14.16 2.74 -3.89
C CYS A 431 13.20 3.45 -2.91
N CYS A 432 13.34 3.21 -1.62
CA CYS A 432 12.51 3.81 -0.59
C CYS A 432 12.67 5.34 -0.47
N SER A 433 13.77 5.93 -0.96
CA SER A 433 13.92 7.38 -1.07
C SER A 433 13.00 7.99 -2.13
N GLY A 434 12.51 7.19 -3.07
CA GLY A 434 11.52 7.58 -4.07
C GLY A 434 10.08 7.42 -3.60
N THR A 435 9.79 6.34 -2.87
CA THR A 435 8.41 6.02 -2.44
C THR A 435 7.98 6.74 -1.18
N LEU A 436 8.88 7.01 -0.22
CA LEU A 436 8.54 7.72 1.02
C LEU A 436 7.92 9.12 0.76
N PRO A 437 8.48 9.96 -0.13
CA PRO A 437 7.88 11.25 -0.47
C PRO A 437 6.48 11.13 -1.07
N GLN A 438 6.24 10.09 -1.88
CA GLN A 438 4.92 9.83 -2.46
C GLN A 438 3.89 9.40 -1.40
N VAL A 439 4.29 8.50 -0.48
CA VAL A 439 3.44 8.05 0.65
C VAL A 439 3.07 9.22 1.55
N ALA A 440 4.03 10.09 1.88
CA ALA A 440 3.82 11.24 2.74
C ALA A 440 2.76 12.20 2.16
N ALA A 441 2.72 12.38 0.84
CA ALA A 441 1.67 13.14 0.17
C ALA A 441 0.33 12.39 0.16
N ASP A 442 0.36 11.07 -0.08
CA ASP A 442 -0.82 10.23 -0.31
C ASP A 442 -1.67 9.99 0.94
N TYR A 443 -1.22 10.31 2.14
CA TYR A 443 -2.09 10.27 3.33
C TYR A 443 -3.40 11.04 3.10
N ARG A 444 -3.38 12.13 2.33
CA ARG A 444 -4.55 12.97 2.03
C ARG A 444 -5.59 12.23 1.21
N ILE A 445 -5.19 11.62 0.11
CA ILE A 445 -6.10 10.88 -0.79
C ILE A 445 -6.54 9.53 -0.22
N ASN A 446 -5.90 9.07 0.87
CA ASN A 446 -6.27 7.87 1.61
C ASN A 446 -7.24 8.16 2.78
N THR A 447 -7.34 9.42 3.22
CA THR A 447 -8.15 9.78 4.39
C THR A 447 -9.64 9.83 4.05
N TYR A 448 -9.98 10.32 2.85
CA TYR A 448 -11.36 10.45 2.40
C TYR A 448 -11.54 9.97 0.96
N LEU A 449 -12.70 9.37 0.67
CA LEU A 449 -13.12 9.04 -0.70
C LEU A 449 -14.49 9.64 -0.98
N ARG A 450 -14.73 9.99 -2.24
CA ARG A 450 -15.96 10.61 -2.72
C ARG A 450 -16.84 9.59 -3.46
N GLY A 451 -18.10 9.50 -3.07
CA GLY A 451 -19.14 8.81 -3.82
C GLY A 451 -20.17 9.77 -4.40
N PRO A 452 -21.17 9.28 -5.12
CA PRO A 452 -22.30 10.11 -5.56
C PRO A 452 -23.02 10.72 -4.34
N ARG A 453 -22.96 12.03 -4.20
CA ARG A 453 -23.49 12.79 -3.04
C ARG A 453 -23.09 12.19 -1.69
N SER A 454 -21.86 11.77 -1.57
CA SER A 454 -21.40 11.13 -0.33
C SER A 454 -19.90 11.25 -0.12
N VAL A 455 -19.48 11.22 1.15
CA VAL A 455 -18.09 11.16 1.60
C VAL A 455 -17.89 9.92 2.45
N TYR A 456 -16.82 9.20 2.19
CA TYR A 456 -16.35 8.06 3.01
C TYR A 456 -15.14 8.50 3.81
N VAL A 457 -15.24 8.46 5.13
CA VAL A 457 -14.13 8.69 6.06
C VAL A 457 -13.41 7.36 6.28
N ILE A 458 -12.18 7.26 5.79
CA ILE A 458 -11.41 6.01 5.79
C ILE A 458 -10.41 5.96 6.95
N LEU A 459 -9.62 7.02 7.12
CA LEU A 459 -8.62 7.11 8.17
C LEU A 459 -8.98 8.20 9.18
N TYR A 460 -8.71 7.91 10.44
CA TYR A 460 -8.93 8.86 11.53
C TYR A 460 -7.64 9.64 11.81
N VAL A 461 -7.37 10.60 10.91
CA VAL A 461 -6.24 11.53 10.98
C VAL A 461 -6.77 12.95 11.13
N PRO A 462 -6.39 13.72 12.14
CA PRO A 462 -6.80 15.11 12.29
C PRO A 462 -6.61 15.91 11.00
N SER A 463 -7.72 16.40 10.44
CA SER A 463 -7.73 17.01 9.10
C SER A 463 -9.02 17.78 8.82
N THR A 464 -8.99 18.60 7.76
CA THR A 464 -10.18 19.24 7.20
C THR A 464 -10.30 18.88 5.73
N LEU A 465 -11.43 18.26 5.36
CA LEU A 465 -11.84 18.06 3.98
C LEU A 465 -12.72 19.23 3.53
N ARG A 466 -12.51 19.75 2.31
CA ARG A 466 -13.35 20.75 1.67
C ARG A 466 -13.87 20.20 0.34
N TRP A 467 -15.18 20.37 0.09
CA TRP A 467 -15.79 19.94 -1.17
C TRP A 467 -17.03 20.78 -1.51
N SER A 468 -17.53 20.59 -2.71
CA SER A 468 -18.81 21.19 -3.13
C SER A 468 -19.83 20.11 -3.40
N GLU A 469 -21.08 20.34 -2.98
CA GLU A 469 -22.22 19.46 -3.23
C GLU A 469 -23.45 20.31 -3.59
N ASN A 470 -24.02 20.09 -4.78
CA ASN A 470 -25.20 20.82 -5.27
C ASN A 470 -25.07 22.37 -5.16
N GLY A 471 -23.88 22.92 -5.42
CA GLY A 471 -23.61 24.35 -5.32
C GLY A 471 -23.34 24.88 -3.90
N ALA A 472 -23.45 24.05 -2.88
CA ALA A 472 -23.02 24.37 -1.52
C ALA A 472 -21.54 24.03 -1.33
N ALA A 473 -20.78 24.93 -0.72
CA ALA A 473 -19.44 24.66 -0.22
C ALA A 473 -19.56 24.05 1.18
N LEU A 474 -18.95 22.88 1.35
CA LEU A 474 -18.92 22.14 2.64
C LEU A 474 -17.49 21.93 3.11
N SER A 475 -17.34 21.84 4.42
CA SER A 475 -16.15 21.30 5.05
C SER A 475 -16.50 20.33 6.17
N LEU A 476 -15.66 19.29 6.32
CA LEU A 476 -15.70 18.34 7.42
C LEU A 476 -14.35 18.39 8.12
N THR A 477 -14.33 18.94 9.34
CA THR A 477 -13.13 18.99 10.18
C THR A 477 -13.17 17.85 11.18
N GLN A 478 -12.13 17.03 11.18
CA GLN A 478 -11.96 15.94 12.14
C GLN A 478 -10.85 16.28 13.13
N GLU A 479 -11.16 16.15 14.43
CA GLU A 479 -10.27 16.45 15.55
C GLU A 479 -10.20 15.24 16.48
N SER A 480 -9.00 14.82 16.85
CA SER A 480 -8.78 13.72 17.80
C SER A 480 -7.32 13.60 18.21
N ASP A 481 -7.05 12.93 19.34
CA ASP A 481 -5.74 12.34 19.66
C ASP A 481 -5.73 10.82 19.35
N TYR A 482 -6.60 10.38 18.44
CA TYR A 482 -6.62 9.01 17.93
C TYR A 482 -5.27 8.70 17.22
N PRO A 483 -4.70 7.53 17.42
CA PRO A 483 -5.20 6.31 18.07
C PRO A 483 -4.79 6.18 19.57
N TYR A 484 -4.51 7.26 20.25
CA TYR A 484 -4.17 7.27 21.69
C TYR A 484 -5.41 7.49 22.58
N GLU A 485 -6.40 8.20 22.07
CA GLU A 485 -7.73 8.40 22.64
C GLU A 485 -8.79 7.76 21.77
N ASP A 486 -9.90 7.33 22.36
CA ASP A 486 -10.96 6.57 21.70
C ASP A 486 -12.02 7.43 20.99
N ARG A 487 -11.95 8.77 21.15
CA ARG A 487 -12.92 9.70 20.58
C ARG A 487 -12.37 10.43 19.35
N VAL A 488 -13.17 10.43 18.29
CA VAL A 488 -12.97 11.26 17.10
C VAL A 488 -14.19 12.17 16.93
N THR A 489 -13.96 13.47 16.81
CA THR A 489 -15.02 14.46 16.60
C THR A 489 -14.97 15.02 15.19
N PHE A 490 -16.14 15.18 14.59
CA PHE A 490 -16.30 15.81 13.30
C PHE A 490 -17.24 17.00 13.39
N SER A 491 -16.82 18.13 12.83
CA SER A 491 -17.61 19.36 12.73
C SER A 491 -17.89 19.68 11.26
N VAL A 492 -19.16 19.97 10.94
CA VAL A 492 -19.58 20.34 9.59
C VAL A 492 -19.72 21.86 9.48
N THR A 493 -19.19 22.43 8.41
CA THR A 493 -19.51 23.78 7.95
C THR A 493 -20.10 23.70 6.56
N ALA A 494 -21.18 24.45 6.29
CA ALA A 494 -21.85 24.49 5.01
C ALA A 494 -22.25 25.94 4.69
N SER A 495 -21.97 26.40 3.45
CA SER A 495 -22.37 27.73 3.00
C SER A 495 -23.89 27.89 2.90
N GLN A 496 -24.58 26.78 2.65
CA GLN A 496 -26.03 26.60 2.69
C GLN A 496 -26.33 25.14 3.00
N PRO A 497 -27.55 24.82 3.50
CA PRO A 497 -27.91 23.42 3.77
C PRO A 497 -27.75 22.53 2.53
N ALA A 498 -27.12 21.37 2.68
CA ALA A 498 -26.86 20.46 1.58
C ALA A 498 -27.09 19.01 1.96
N GLU A 499 -27.87 18.31 1.14
CA GLU A 499 -28.19 16.90 1.35
C GLU A 499 -27.05 16.02 0.83
N SER A 500 -26.44 15.22 1.71
CA SER A 500 -25.46 14.22 1.36
C SER A 500 -25.33 13.13 2.43
N ALA A 501 -24.63 12.05 2.10
CA ALA A 501 -24.32 10.98 3.06
C ALA A 501 -22.87 11.11 3.53
N LEU A 502 -22.66 10.93 4.84
CA LEU A 502 -21.33 10.70 5.42
C LEU A 502 -21.24 9.26 5.91
N HIS A 503 -20.19 8.56 5.48
CA HIS A 503 -19.93 7.17 5.82
C HIS A 503 -18.65 7.09 6.66
N PHE A 504 -18.78 6.61 7.90
CA PHE A 504 -17.65 6.49 8.83
C PHE A 504 -17.25 5.03 8.95
N ARG A 505 -15.97 4.72 8.70
CA ARG A 505 -15.45 3.35 8.87
C ARG A 505 -15.50 2.96 10.36
N ILE A 506 -16.13 1.85 10.67
CA ILE A 506 -16.04 1.24 12.00
C ILE A 506 -15.05 0.09 11.91
N PRO A 507 -13.84 0.23 12.52
CA PRO A 507 -12.83 -0.81 12.45
C PRO A 507 -13.33 -2.15 13.01
N ALA A 508 -12.82 -3.25 12.45
CA ALA A 508 -13.22 -4.59 12.89
C ALA A 508 -12.92 -4.86 14.38
N TRP A 509 -11.85 -4.26 14.91
CA TRP A 509 -11.46 -4.38 16.32
C TRP A 509 -12.29 -3.51 17.27
N ALA A 510 -13.10 -2.56 16.78
CA ALA A 510 -13.82 -1.57 17.59
C ALA A 510 -15.16 -2.11 18.11
N GLU A 511 -15.13 -3.23 18.81
CA GLU A 511 -16.33 -3.79 19.44
C GLU A 511 -16.87 -2.86 20.52
N GLY A 512 -18.14 -2.51 20.42
CA GLY A 512 -18.82 -1.56 21.30
C GLY A 512 -18.66 -0.11 20.83
N ALA A 513 -18.27 0.12 19.57
CA ALA A 513 -18.24 1.45 18.97
C ALA A 513 -19.60 2.13 19.03
N GLU A 514 -19.59 3.45 19.25
CA GLU A 514 -20.79 4.28 19.27
C GLU A 514 -20.61 5.51 18.37
N ILE A 515 -21.69 5.97 17.78
CA ILE A 515 -21.74 7.19 16.99
C ILE A 515 -22.87 8.09 17.48
N TYR A 516 -22.57 9.37 17.62
CA TYR A 516 -23.50 10.40 18.07
C TYR A 516 -23.62 11.48 16.99
N LEU A 517 -24.80 12.01 16.81
CA LEU A 517 -25.10 13.17 15.98
C LEU A 517 -25.73 14.25 16.83
N ASN A 518 -25.08 15.41 16.95
CA ASN A 518 -25.53 16.53 17.77
C ASN A 518 -25.86 16.09 19.23
N GLY A 519 -25.03 15.22 19.80
CA GLY A 519 -25.18 14.67 21.14
C GLY A 519 -26.18 13.50 21.23
N ALA A 520 -26.93 13.18 20.18
CA ALA A 520 -27.90 12.08 20.19
C ALA A 520 -27.27 10.79 19.63
N ARG A 521 -27.27 9.73 20.44
CA ARG A 521 -26.74 8.41 20.05
C ARG A 521 -27.52 7.81 18.87
N GLN A 522 -26.82 7.41 17.83
CA GLN A 522 -27.36 6.76 16.64
C GLN A 522 -27.31 5.24 16.81
N LYS A 523 -28.36 4.67 17.42
CA LYS A 523 -28.40 3.24 17.77
C LYS A 523 -28.30 2.35 16.52
N GLY A 524 -27.46 1.31 16.60
CA GLY A 524 -27.34 0.26 15.58
C GLY A 524 -26.55 0.67 14.32
N LEU A 525 -25.99 1.88 14.25
CA LEU A 525 -25.18 2.31 13.09
C LEU A 525 -23.71 1.89 13.20
N ALA A 526 -23.11 1.95 14.38
CA ALA A 526 -21.68 1.66 14.58
C ALA A 526 -21.44 0.14 14.70
N ILE A 527 -21.45 -0.54 13.56
CA ILE A 527 -21.23 -2.00 13.48
C ILE A 527 -19.79 -2.25 13.05
N PRO A 528 -18.97 -3.00 13.82
CA PRO A 528 -17.60 -3.32 13.46
C PRO A 528 -17.46 -3.93 12.06
N ALA A 529 -16.36 -3.66 11.38
CA ALA A 529 -16.04 -4.06 10.01
C ALA A 529 -17.01 -3.51 8.93
N ARG A 530 -17.71 -2.41 9.21
CA ARG A 530 -18.66 -1.77 8.28
C ARG A 530 -18.48 -0.25 8.27
N PHE A 531 -19.17 0.40 7.34
CA PHE A 531 -19.38 1.84 7.35
C PHE A 531 -20.70 2.18 8.06
N ALA A 532 -20.63 3.05 9.07
CA ALA A 532 -21.79 3.71 9.65
C ALA A 532 -22.20 4.86 8.72
N SER A 533 -23.44 4.88 8.25
CA SER A 533 -23.90 5.84 7.24
C SER A 533 -24.94 6.77 7.82
N ILE A 534 -24.71 8.08 7.70
CA ILE A 534 -25.67 9.12 8.10
C ILE A 534 -26.01 9.93 6.86
N HIS A 535 -27.26 9.87 6.44
CA HIS A 535 -27.81 10.63 5.31
C HIS A 535 -28.74 11.71 5.82
N ARG A 536 -28.43 12.99 5.50
CA ARG A 536 -29.24 14.13 5.91
C ARG A 536 -28.88 15.39 5.15
N GLU A 537 -29.65 16.45 5.36
CA GLU A 537 -29.27 17.82 5.04
C GLU A 537 -28.29 18.34 6.11
N TRP A 538 -27.05 18.58 5.72
CA TRP A 538 -25.99 19.08 6.59
C TRP A 538 -26.01 20.59 6.68
N ARG A 539 -25.76 21.10 7.88
CA ARG A 539 -25.73 22.53 8.21
C ARG A 539 -24.49 22.86 9.03
N THR A 540 -24.07 24.12 8.97
CA THR A 540 -23.02 24.62 9.86
C THR A 540 -23.43 24.41 11.32
N GLY A 541 -22.50 23.82 12.10
CA GLY A 541 -22.69 23.47 13.51
C GLY A 541 -23.12 22.04 13.75
N ASP A 542 -23.45 21.25 12.71
CA ASP A 542 -23.66 19.82 12.91
C ASP A 542 -22.36 19.15 13.37
N ARG A 543 -22.49 18.29 14.39
CA ARG A 543 -21.37 17.60 15.02
C ARG A 543 -21.62 16.10 15.08
N ILE A 544 -20.62 15.34 14.67
CA ILE A 544 -20.60 13.89 14.79
C ILE A 544 -19.48 13.53 15.77
N GLU A 545 -19.76 12.64 16.70
CA GLU A 545 -18.77 12.07 17.60
C GLU A 545 -18.76 10.56 17.43
N LEU A 546 -17.58 10.00 17.23
CA LEU A 546 -17.35 8.58 17.08
C LEU A 546 -16.52 8.11 18.27
N GLU A 547 -17.02 7.13 19.00
CA GLU A 547 -16.30 6.46 20.08
C GLU A 547 -15.87 5.07 19.60
N LEU A 548 -14.56 4.85 19.60
CA LEU A 548 -13.91 3.61 19.15
C LEU A 548 -13.15 2.98 20.33
N PRO A 549 -13.75 2.09 21.13
CA PRO A 549 -13.13 1.57 22.34
C PRO A 549 -11.80 0.88 22.05
N LEU A 550 -10.69 1.52 22.47
CA LEU A 550 -9.31 1.05 22.25
C LEU A 550 -8.96 -0.07 23.24
N LYS A 551 -9.59 -1.24 23.10
CA LYS A 551 -9.32 -2.42 23.95
C LYS A 551 -7.97 -3.03 23.60
N SER A 552 -7.25 -3.53 24.62
CA SER A 552 -6.04 -4.34 24.44
C SER A 552 -6.41 -5.74 23.97
N ARG A 553 -5.63 -6.27 23.02
CA ARG A 553 -5.73 -7.64 22.52
C ARG A 553 -4.36 -8.21 22.17
N LEU A 554 -4.26 -9.53 22.10
CA LEU A 554 -3.05 -10.23 21.69
C LEU A 554 -3.29 -10.89 20.34
N GLU A 555 -2.33 -10.72 19.42
CA GLU A 555 -2.30 -11.44 18.15
C GLU A 555 -1.04 -12.32 18.12
N ALA A 556 -1.22 -13.62 17.95
CA ALA A 556 -0.10 -14.54 17.76
C ALA A 556 0.54 -14.32 16.37
N ILE A 557 1.82 -14.62 16.24
CA ILE A 557 2.52 -14.55 14.95
C ILE A 557 1.89 -15.47 13.92
N ASP A 558 1.51 -16.67 14.34
CA ASP A 558 0.73 -17.66 13.59
C ASP A 558 0.03 -18.64 14.53
N GLU A 559 -0.78 -19.55 13.98
CA GLU A 559 -1.55 -20.53 14.76
C GLU A 559 -0.66 -21.57 15.48
N ARG A 560 0.53 -21.88 14.96
CA ARG A 560 1.46 -22.86 15.52
C ARG A 560 2.31 -22.30 16.65
N HIS A 561 2.55 -20.99 16.64
CA HIS A 561 3.33 -20.28 17.64
C HIS A 561 2.42 -19.35 18.47
N ALA A 562 1.36 -19.92 19.01
CA ALA A 562 0.35 -19.21 19.77
C ALA A 562 0.88 -18.49 21.03
N ASP A 563 2.04 -18.87 21.53
CA ASP A 563 2.73 -18.26 22.67
C ASP A 563 3.62 -17.06 22.28
N THR A 564 3.82 -16.82 20.99
CA THR A 564 4.58 -15.69 20.45
C THR A 564 3.60 -14.61 19.99
N VAL A 565 3.37 -13.59 20.83
CA VAL A 565 2.28 -12.66 20.66
C VAL A 565 2.75 -11.20 20.55
N ALA A 566 2.08 -10.42 19.72
CA ALA A 566 2.12 -8.96 19.76
C ALA A 566 0.96 -8.44 20.61
N LEU A 567 1.21 -7.37 21.37
CA LEU A 567 0.17 -6.64 22.10
C LEU A 567 -0.34 -5.49 21.24
N LEU A 568 -1.65 -5.46 21.01
CA LEU A 568 -2.30 -4.37 20.27
C LEU A 568 -3.28 -3.62 21.16
N ARG A 569 -3.41 -2.32 20.92
CA ARG A 569 -4.45 -1.47 21.49
C ARG A 569 -5.10 -0.65 20.37
N GLY A 570 -6.36 -0.93 20.06
CA GLY A 570 -6.96 -0.40 18.83
C GLY A 570 -6.11 -0.79 17.61
N PRO A 571 -5.70 0.15 16.73
CA PRO A 571 -4.85 -0.14 15.58
C PRO A 571 -3.37 -0.25 15.93
N LEU A 572 -2.93 0.24 17.11
CA LEU A 572 -1.51 0.29 17.48
C LEU A 572 -0.98 -1.05 17.95
N VAL A 573 0.18 -1.44 17.43
CA VAL A 573 1.05 -2.44 18.04
C VAL A 573 1.93 -1.76 19.09
N LEU A 574 1.90 -2.26 20.31
CA LEU A 574 2.71 -1.77 21.42
C LEU A 574 3.97 -2.63 21.54
N MET A 575 5.08 -2.09 21.08
CA MET A 575 6.37 -2.75 21.04
C MET A 575 7.09 -2.59 22.38
N ALA A 576 7.64 -3.68 22.89
CA ALA A 576 8.36 -3.65 24.17
C ALA A 576 9.77 -3.07 23.99
N VAL A 577 10.05 -2.00 24.74
CA VAL A 577 11.35 -1.31 24.71
C VAL A 577 12.36 -2.10 25.54
N LYS A 578 13.49 -2.43 24.95
CA LYS A 578 14.58 -3.13 25.64
C LYS A 578 15.49 -2.15 26.35
N PRO A 579 16.04 -2.49 27.53
CA PRO A 579 16.96 -1.61 28.23
C PRO A 579 18.29 -1.41 27.47
N ARG A 580 18.72 -2.40 26.70
CA ARG A 580 19.86 -2.38 25.78
C ARG A 580 19.73 -3.48 24.73
N GLU A 581 20.53 -3.42 23.70
CA GLU A 581 20.67 -4.49 22.71
C GLU A 581 21.10 -5.80 23.38
N GLY A 582 20.61 -6.92 22.86
CA GLY A 582 20.86 -8.26 23.39
C GLY A 582 20.24 -8.54 24.77
N ALA A 583 19.53 -7.58 25.38
CA ALA A 583 18.86 -7.82 26.64
C ALA A 583 17.68 -8.80 26.46
N ALA A 584 17.61 -9.83 27.27
CA ALA A 584 16.45 -10.71 27.30
C ALA A 584 15.22 -9.96 27.84
N MET A 585 14.08 -10.18 27.23
CA MET A 585 12.81 -9.69 27.74
C MET A 585 12.33 -10.58 28.90
N PRO A 586 11.74 -10.00 29.95
CA PRO A 586 11.15 -10.81 31.01
C PRO A 586 9.97 -11.61 30.46
N LYS A 587 9.81 -12.83 30.95
CA LYS A 587 8.61 -13.62 30.65
C LYS A 587 7.39 -12.96 31.30
N MET A 588 6.32 -12.88 30.56
CA MET A 588 5.06 -12.31 30.98
C MET A 588 3.91 -13.24 30.64
N THR A 589 2.88 -13.24 31.46
CA THR A 589 1.64 -13.94 31.15
C THR A 589 0.76 -13.12 30.20
N ARG A 590 -0.16 -13.79 29.51
CA ARG A 590 -1.17 -13.10 28.68
C ARG A 590 -1.97 -12.07 29.50
N ALA A 591 -2.33 -12.40 30.73
CA ALA A 591 -3.08 -11.52 31.62
C ALA A 591 -2.29 -10.25 31.99
N GLN A 592 -0.98 -10.36 32.23
CA GLN A 592 -0.11 -9.21 32.47
C GLN A 592 -0.05 -8.28 31.25
N LEU A 593 0.13 -8.83 30.04
CA LEU A 593 0.16 -8.04 28.81
C LEU A 593 -1.18 -7.31 28.57
N LEU A 594 -2.32 -7.99 28.74
CA LEU A 594 -3.64 -7.38 28.59
C LEU A 594 -3.93 -6.32 29.66
N ALA A 595 -3.26 -6.38 30.81
CA ALA A 595 -3.36 -5.39 31.88
C ALA A 595 -2.42 -4.19 31.69
N ALA A 596 -1.80 -4.03 30.52
CA ALA A 596 -0.94 -2.88 30.20
C ALA A 596 -1.68 -1.57 30.48
N ARG A 597 -1.01 -0.66 31.21
CA ARG A 597 -1.59 0.64 31.60
C ARG A 597 -0.88 1.78 30.87
N ARG A 598 -1.62 2.80 30.48
CA ARG A 598 -1.05 4.03 29.94
C ARG A 598 -0.27 4.75 31.03
N GLY A 599 1.01 5.01 30.77
CA GLY A 599 1.90 5.82 31.60
C GLY A 599 1.79 7.30 31.22
N SER A 600 2.88 8.04 31.38
CA SER A 600 2.95 9.43 30.95
C SER A 600 3.08 9.53 29.42
N GLY A 601 2.38 10.46 28.83
CA GLY A 601 2.44 10.73 27.39
C GLY A 601 1.89 9.59 26.53
N ARG A 602 2.72 9.09 25.60
CA ARG A 602 2.38 8.03 24.62
C ARG A 602 3.12 6.72 24.91
N GLU A 603 3.35 6.43 26.19
CA GLU A 603 3.98 5.22 26.68
C GLU A 603 2.98 4.38 27.48
N TRP A 604 3.11 3.05 27.40
CA TRP A 604 2.40 2.09 28.25
C TRP A 604 3.40 1.31 29.09
N GLN A 605 2.93 0.72 30.16
CA GLN A 605 3.74 -0.11 31.03
C GLN A 605 3.02 -1.40 31.37
N VAL A 606 3.79 -2.48 31.44
CA VAL A 606 3.36 -3.80 31.89
C VAL A 606 4.23 -4.20 33.08
N GLU A 607 3.59 -4.65 34.15
CA GLU A 607 4.31 -5.21 35.31
C GLU A 607 4.80 -6.62 34.99
N SER A 608 6.11 -6.86 35.14
CA SER A 608 6.73 -8.19 35.05
C SER A 608 7.36 -8.57 36.36
N GLN A 609 7.78 -9.83 36.49
CA GLN A 609 8.50 -10.31 37.68
C GLN A 609 9.83 -9.56 37.94
N SER A 610 10.42 -8.98 36.89
CA SER A 610 11.69 -8.24 36.94
C SER A 610 11.51 -6.72 37.03
N GLY A 611 10.25 -6.23 37.19
CA GLY A 611 9.92 -4.83 37.20
C GLY A 611 9.12 -4.39 35.96
N PRO A 612 8.79 -3.10 35.84
CA PRO A 612 7.97 -2.58 34.75
C PRO A 612 8.71 -2.62 33.40
N VAL A 613 7.98 -3.01 32.36
CA VAL A 613 8.43 -3.01 30.96
C VAL A 613 7.70 -1.88 30.25
N ALA A 614 8.45 -0.97 29.63
CA ALA A 614 7.91 0.11 28.82
C ALA A 614 7.49 -0.41 27.44
N LEU A 615 6.33 0.03 26.99
CA LEU A 615 5.79 -0.29 25.68
C LEU A 615 5.52 1.01 24.91
N ARG A 616 5.82 1.04 23.61
CA ARG A 616 5.61 2.19 22.74
C ARG A 616 5.10 1.79 21.37
N SER A 617 4.37 2.69 20.72
CA SER A 617 4.07 2.54 19.29
C SER A 617 5.34 2.78 18.46
N PHE A 618 5.37 2.27 17.24
CA PHE A 618 6.54 2.30 16.35
C PHE A 618 7.12 3.70 16.15
N SER A 619 6.28 4.69 15.89
CA SER A 619 6.70 6.09 15.72
C SER A 619 7.33 6.73 16.96
N TRP A 620 7.11 6.17 18.17
CA TRP A 620 7.58 6.72 19.45
C TRP A 620 8.71 5.91 20.09
N LEU A 621 9.26 4.91 19.40
CA LEU A 621 10.37 4.08 19.91
C LEU A 621 11.67 4.87 20.13
N GLY A 622 11.89 5.95 19.38
CA GLY A 622 13.19 6.63 19.35
C GLY A 622 14.26 5.74 18.73
N SER A 623 15.48 5.81 19.23
CA SER A 623 16.63 4.98 18.83
C SER A 623 16.80 3.72 19.71
N ARG A 624 15.84 3.41 20.57
CA ARG A 624 15.94 2.29 21.50
C ARG A 624 15.74 0.95 20.79
N PRO A 625 16.46 -0.11 21.18
CA PRO A 625 16.14 -1.46 20.76
C PRO A 625 14.78 -1.87 21.31
N TYR A 626 14.08 -2.74 20.58
CA TYR A 626 12.72 -3.14 20.90
C TYR A 626 12.45 -4.59 20.45
N THR A 627 11.31 -5.09 20.82
CA THR A 627 10.73 -6.28 20.19
C THR A 627 9.24 -6.10 19.93
N THR A 628 8.80 -6.56 18.79
CA THR A 628 7.38 -6.52 18.38
C THR A 628 6.60 -7.66 19.01
N TYR A 629 7.22 -8.82 19.14
CA TYR A 629 6.60 -10.04 19.68
C TYR A 629 7.24 -10.43 21.01
N LEU A 630 6.41 -10.94 21.89
CA LEU A 630 6.77 -11.37 23.23
C LEU A 630 6.40 -12.85 23.43
N GLN A 631 7.29 -13.59 24.08
CA GLN A 631 7.02 -14.96 24.49
C GLN A 631 6.18 -14.94 25.78
N VAL A 632 4.99 -15.54 25.73
CA VAL A 632 4.09 -15.63 26.89
C VAL A 632 4.12 -17.03 27.50
N SER A 633 3.89 -17.08 28.82
CA SER A 633 3.79 -18.32 29.59
C SER A 633 2.36 -18.68 29.92
#